data_39f4d8864541417748f1fc9cc27f0a69
#
_entry.id   39f4d8864541417748f1fc9cc27f0a69
#
_cell.length_a   1.000
_cell.length_b   1.000
_cell.length_c   1.000
_cell.angle_alpha   90.00
_cell.angle_beta   90.00
_cell.angle_gamma   90.00
#
_symmetry.space_group_name_H-M   'P 1'
#
loop_
_entity.id
_entity.type
_entity.pdbx_description
1 polymer ?
#
loop_
_entity_poly.entity_id
_entity_poly.type
_entity_poly.pdbx_seq_one_letter_code
_entity_poly.pdbx_strand_id
1 'polypeptide(L)'
;MGRLAPEKHVERLAVLGRRDDLQLVIVGDGVDRAKLEHALPTAQFTGALYGAELAAAYASMDVFVHPGEHETFCQAVQEAMASGLPVVAPDAGGPRDLVAPMHTGLLLPVVEFEARLTTAVDHLLAERQRYSVAARRSVLGRTWPAICDELIGHYEVVLGTRGVKAA
;
A
#
# COMPACT_ATOMS: atom_id res chain seq x y z
N MET A 1 -2.93 -1.32 -6.57
CA MET A 1 -2.15 -2.25 -7.40
C MET A 1 -2.30 -3.67 -6.93
N GLY A 2 -2.39 -4.66 -7.84
CA GLY A 2 -2.49 -6.07 -7.51
C GLY A 2 -3.63 -6.78 -8.21
N ARG A 3 -3.94 -8.01 -7.78
CA ARG A 3 -5.04 -8.81 -8.33
C ARG A 3 -6.39 -8.14 -8.07
N LEU A 4 -7.24 -8.05 -9.11
CA LEU A 4 -8.60 -7.52 -9.00
C LEU A 4 -9.55 -8.65 -8.63
N ALA A 5 -9.81 -8.79 -7.33
CA ALA A 5 -10.62 -9.84 -6.75
C ALA A 5 -11.42 -9.30 -5.53
N PRO A 6 -12.53 -9.95 -5.14
CA PRO A 6 -13.46 -9.43 -4.13
C PRO A 6 -12.78 -9.04 -2.81
N GLU A 7 -11.83 -9.86 -2.35
CA GLU A 7 -11.12 -9.64 -1.09
C GLU A 7 -10.21 -8.39 -1.09
N LYS A 8 -9.99 -7.78 -2.25
CA LYS A 8 -9.21 -6.54 -2.37
C LYS A 8 -10.04 -5.27 -2.20
N HIS A 9 -11.36 -5.38 -2.20
CA HIS A 9 -12.31 -4.29 -1.95
C HIS A 9 -12.05 -3.02 -2.77
N VAL A 10 -11.67 -3.18 -4.05
CA VAL A 10 -11.30 -2.05 -4.94
C VAL A 10 -12.49 -1.12 -5.17
N GLU A 11 -13.71 -1.60 -5.08
CA GLU A 11 -14.94 -0.81 -5.16
C GLU A 11 -15.03 0.32 -4.12
N ARG A 12 -14.36 0.20 -2.97
CA ARG A 12 -14.27 1.28 -1.95
C ARG A 12 -13.65 2.57 -2.48
N LEU A 13 -12.92 2.49 -3.58
CA LEU A 13 -12.31 3.66 -4.23
C LEU A 13 -13.31 4.50 -5.02
N ALA A 14 -14.58 4.08 -5.13
CA ALA A 14 -15.61 4.80 -5.89
C ALA A 14 -15.83 6.23 -5.40
N VAL A 15 -15.60 6.50 -4.11
CA VAL A 15 -15.70 7.86 -3.55
C VAL A 15 -14.65 8.81 -4.14
N LEU A 16 -13.47 8.30 -4.53
CA LEU A 16 -12.42 9.07 -5.20
C LEU A 16 -12.70 9.25 -6.69
N GLY A 17 -13.27 8.24 -7.34
CA GLY A 17 -13.63 8.31 -8.75
C GLY A 17 -14.70 9.33 -9.11
N ARG A 18 -15.34 9.95 -8.12
CA ARG A 18 -16.33 11.03 -8.30
C ARG A 18 -15.70 12.42 -8.31
N ARG A 19 -14.40 12.51 -8.11
CA ARG A 19 -13.67 13.78 -8.02
C ARG A 19 -13.05 14.13 -9.36
N ASP A 20 -13.32 15.33 -9.85
CA ASP A 20 -12.80 15.83 -11.14
C ASP A 20 -11.35 16.30 -11.05
N ASP A 21 -10.85 16.53 -9.82
CA ASP A 21 -9.48 16.99 -9.56
C ASP A 21 -8.49 15.82 -9.28
N LEU A 22 -8.97 14.57 -9.30
CA LEU A 22 -8.17 13.36 -9.11
C LEU A 22 -8.27 12.44 -10.32
N GLN A 23 -7.12 11.89 -10.73
CA GLN A 23 -7.08 10.74 -11.65
C GLN A 23 -6.88 9.45 -10.87
N LEU A 24 -7.91 8.62 -10.80
CA LEU A 24 -7.80 7.29 -10.21
C LEU A 24 -7.17 6.31 -11.22
N VAL A 25 -6.08 5.66 -10.83
CA VAL A 25 -5.39 4.66 -11.65
C VAL A 25 -5.41 3.30 -10.94
N ILE A 26 -5.95 2.30 -11.61
CA ILE A 26 -6.04 0.91 -11.13
C ILE A 26 -5.04 0.07 -11.92
N VAL A 27 -4.01 -0.42 -11.22
CA VAL A 27 -2.98 -1.30 -11.81
C VAL A 27 -3.20 -2.72 -11.37
N GLY A 28 -3.43 -3.61 -12.32
CA GLY A 28 -3.69 -5.02 -12.06
C GLY A 28 -4.76 -5.60 -12.96
N ASP A 29 -4.98 -6.89 -12.79
CA ASP A 29 -6.02 -7.63 -13.51
C ASP A 29 -6.65 -8.68 -12.59
N GLY A 30 -7.80 -9.22 -12.98
CA GLY A 30 -8.49 -10.26 -12.22
C GLY A 30 -9.97 -10.38 -12.54
N VAL A 31 -10.61 -11.29 -11.81
CA VAL A 31 -12.01 -11.69 -12.08
C VAL A 31 -13.01 -10.53 -11.93
N ASP A 32 -12.69 -9.54 -11.10
CA ASP A 32 -13.57 -8.39 -10.85
C ASP A 32 -13.36 -7.21 -11.81
N ARG A 33 -12.43 -7.32 -12.78
CA ARG A 33 -12.07 -6.21 -13.67
C ARG A 33 -13.29 -5.57 -14.34
N ALA A 34 -14.11 -6.36 -15.02
CA ALA A 34 -15.28 -5.84 -15.74
C ALA A 34 -16.30 -5.16 -14.80
N LYS A 35 -16.52 -5.73 -13.61
CA LYS A 35 -17.36 -5.15 -12.56
C LYS A 35 -16.80 -3.80 -12.08
N LEU A 36 -15.50 -3.73 -11.88
CA LEU A 36 -14.83 -2.53 -11.39
C LEU A 36 -14.78 -1.42 -12.45
N GLU A 37 -14.55 -1.74 -13.73
CA GLU A 37 -14.63 -0.78 -14.84
C GLU A 37 -16.03 -0.14 -14.92
N HIS A 38 -17.08 -0.92 -14.67
CA HIS A 38 -18.45 -0.39 -14.60
C HIS A 38 -18.69 0.48 -13.35
N ALA A 39 -18.14 0.09 -12.20
CA ALA A 39 -18.31 0.82 -10.93
C ALA A 39 -17.44 2.08 -10.84
N LEU A 40 -16.34 2.13 -11.57
CA LEU A 40 -15.33 3.19 -11.56
C LEU A 40 -15.09 3.72 -13.00
N PRO A 41 -16.09 4.29 -13.67
CA PRO A 41 -16.03 4.62 -15.09
C PRO A 41 -15.00 5.72 -15.43
N THR A 42 -14.59 6.51 -14.46
CA THR A 42 -13.56 7.56 -14.59
C THR A 42 -12.15 7.07 -14.29
N ALA A 43 -12.00 5.86 -13.74
CA ALA A 43 -10.70 5.30 -13.43
C ALA A 43 -9.99 4.76 -14.67
N GLN A 44 -8.68 4.93 -14.70
CA GLN A 44 -7.83 4.32 -15.72
C GLN A 44 -7.39 2.93 -15.27
N PHE A 45 -7.72 1.90 -16.03
CA PHE A 45 -7.28 0.52 -15.80
C PHE A 45 -6.13 0.18 -16.74
N THR A 46 -4.94 -0.08 -16.19
CA THR A 46 -3.73 -0.36 -16.98
C THR A 46 -3.56 -1.85 -17.34
N GLY A 47 -4.27 -2.74 -16.64
CA GLY A 47 -3.93 -4.15 -16.62
C GLY A 47 -2.77 -4.44 -15.67
N ALA A 48 -2.25 -5.67 -15.71
CA ALA A 48 -1.10 -6.07 -14.91
C ALA A 48 0.18 -5.46 -15.48
N LEU A 49 0.98 -4.82 -14.62
CA LEU A 49 2.28 -4.26 -14.95
C LEU A 49 3.37 -4.98 -14.15
N TYR A 50 4.58 -5.08 -14.70
CA TYR A 50 5.72 -5.77 -14.10
C TYR A 50 7.03 -4.99 -14.29
N GLY A 51 8.03 -5.26 -13.45
CA GLY A 51 9.38 -4.73 -13.60
C GLY A 51 9.42 -3.21 -13.72
N ALA A 52 10.05 -2.71 -14.77
CA ALA A 52 10.24 -1.28 -15.00
C ALA A 52 8.92 -0.51 -15.23
N GLU A 53 7.94 -1.13 -15.88
CA GLU A 53 6.62 -0.51 -16.11
C GLU A 53 5.87 -0.32 -14.79
N LEU A 54 5.90 -1.32 -13.90
CA LEU A 54 5.32 -1.21 -12.57
C LEU A 54 6.02 -0.13 -11.74
N ALA A 55 7.35 -0.10 -11.77
CA ALA A 55 8.12 0.93 -11.07
C ALA A 55 7.81 2.34 -11.58
N ALA A 56 7.69 2.51 -12.91
CA ALA A 56 7.30 3.78 -13.51
C ALA A 56 5.87 4.20 -13.10
N ALA A 57 4.94 3.25 -13.04
CA ALA A 57 3.58 3.52 -12.58
C ALA A 57 3.58 4.02 -11.13
N TYR A 58 4.31 3.38 -10.20
CA TYR A 58 4.45 3.90 -8.83
C TYR A 58 5.07 5.30 -8.82
N ALA A 59 6.14 5.52 -9.57
CA ALA A 59 6.84 6.81 -9.60
C ALA A 59 5.98 7.96 -10.17
N SER A 60 4.94 7.68 -10.95
CA SER A 60 4.05 8.67 -11.55
C SER A 60 2.87 9.10 -10.66
N MET A 61 2.68 8.45 -9.52
CA MET A 61 1.56 8.71 -8.61
C MET A 61 1.93 9.73 -7.52
N ASP A 62 0.90 10.30 -6.90
CA ASP A 62 1.05 11.25 -5.80
C ASP A 62 0.71 10.63 -4.44
N VAL A 63 -0.28 9.74 -4.41
CA VAL A 63 -0.73 9.02 -3.21
C VAL A 63 -1.07 7.59 -3.60
N PHE A 64 -0.75 6.64 -2.74
CA PHE A 64 -1.15 5.25 -2.89
C PHE A 64 -2.29 4.91 -1.93
N VAL A 65 -3.38 4.36 -2.45
CA VAL A 65 -4.51 3.88 -1.64
C VAL A 65 -4.59 2.35 -1.76
N HIS A 66 -4.54 1.68 -0.62
CA HIS A 66 -4.78 0.25 -0.50
C HIS A 66 -6.12 0.01 0.19
N PRO A 67 -7.16 -0.52 -0.48
CA PRO A 67 -8.49 -0.64 0.13
C PRO A 67 -8.76 -1.98 0.80
N GLY A 68 -7.89 -3.00 0.60
CA GLY A 68 -8.07 -4.35 1.15
C GLY A 68 -7.68 -4.47 2.62
N GLU A 69 -8.45 -5.20 3.40
CA GLU A 69 -8.23 -5.42 4.84
C GLU A 69 -7.64 -6.81 5.17
N HIS A 70 -7.67 -7.74 4.21
CA HIS A 70 -7.23 -9.12 4.38
C HIS A 70 -5.83 -9.36 3.79
N GLU A 71 -4.85 -8.61 4.27
CA GLU A 71 -3.47 -8.73 3.83
C GLU A 71 -2.59 -9.26 4.95
N THR A 72 -1.77 -10.26 4.65
CA THR A 72 -0.79 -10.77 5.61
C THR A 72 0.43 -9.86 5.72
N PHE A 73 0.95 -9.34 4.60
CA PHE A 73 2.12 -8.46 4.57
C PHE A 73 1.85 -7.16 3.80
N CYS A 74 1.11 -7.23 2.67
CA CYS A 74 0.82 -6.12 1.77
C CYS A 74 2.04 -5.53 1.04
N GLN A 75 2.68 -6.35 0.19
CA GLN A 75 3.85 -5.94 -0.59
C GLN A 75 3.62 -4.66 -1.40
N ALA A 76 2.42 -4.47 -1.96
CA ALA A 76 2.07 -3.27 -2.73
C ALA A 76 2.20 -1.97 -1.90
N VAL A 77 1.91 -2.01 -0.60
CA VAL A 77 2.14 -0.87 0.32
C VAL A 77 3.64 -0.62 0.49
N GLN A 78 4.44 -1.67 0.70
CA GLN A 78 5.89 -1.52 0.82
C GLN A 78 6.52 -0.98 -0.46
N GLU A 79 6.10 -1.44 -1.64
CA GLU A 79 6.57 -0.96 -2.94
C GLU A 79 6.20 0.51 -3.17
N ALA A 80 4.98 0.92 -2.81
CA ALA A 80 4.53 2.30 -2.86
C ALA A 80 5.40 3.20 -1.96
N MET A 81 5.63 2.78 -0.71
CA MET A 81 6.48 3.51 0.23
C MET A 81 7.93 3.58 -0.27
N ALA A 82 8.48 2.51 -0.85
CA ALA A 82 9.82 2.50 -1.46
C ALA A 82 9.92 3.46 -2.65
N SER A 83 8.82 3.69 -3.36
CA SER A 83 8.72 4.68 -4.44
C SER A 83 8.47 6.11 -3.92
N GLY A 84 8.39 6.29 -2.60
CA GLY A 84 8.16 7.60 -1.98
C GLY A 84 6.69 8.03 -2.01
N LEU A 85 5.74 7.10 -2.09
CA LEU A 85 4.32 7.44 -2.05
C LEU A 85 3.81 7.44 -0.61
N PRO A 86 3.14 8.51 -0.17
CA PRO A 86 2.30 8.46 1.01
C PRO A 86 1.19 7.44 0.84
N VAL A 87 0.83 6.73 1.91
CA VAL A 87 -0.12 5.62 1.85
C VAL A 87 -1.36 5.90 2.66
N VAL A 88 -2.55 5.59 2.11
CA VAL A 88 -3.78 5.38 2.86
C VAL A 88 -4.13 3.90 2.81
N ALA A 89 -4.36 3.29 3.96
CA ALA A 89 -4.77 1.88 4.05
C ALA A 89 -5.76 1.66 5.22
N PRO A 90 -6.49 0.53 5.23
CA PRO A 90 -7.27 0.14 6.39
C PRO A 90 -6.39 -0.12 7.60
N ASP A 91 -6.87 0.21 8.79
CA ASP A 91 -6.26 -0.17 10.06
C ASP A 91 -6.50 -1.66 10.35
N ALA A 92 -5.92 -2.52 9.49
CA ALA A 92 -6.06 -3.97 9.55
C ALA A 92 -4.90 -4.66 8.82
N GLY A 93 -4.60 -5.89 9.23
CA GLY A 93 -3.62 -6.77 8.56
C GLY A 93 -2.23 -6.16 8.38
N GLY A 94 -1.53 -6.59 7.35
CA GLY A 94 -0.16 -6.18 7.04
C GLY A 94 0.12 -4.68 6.92
N PRO A 95 -0.80 -3.82 6.45
CA PRO A 95 -0.60 -2.37 6.46
C PRO A 95 -0.27 -1.79 7.83
N ARG A 96 -0.78 -2.37 8.94
CA ARG A 96 -0.44 -1.93 10.32
C ARG A 96 1.04 -2.04 10.66
N ASP A 97 1.72 -3.03 10.08
CA ASP A 97 3.14 -3.29 10.35
C ASP A 97 4.06 -2.41 9.48
N LEU A 98 3.52 -1.82 8.42
CA LEU A 98 4.26 -1.03 7.44
C LEU A 98 4.05 0.47 7.62
N VAL A 99 2.82 0.89 7.86
CA VAL A 99 2.44 2.31 7.89
C VAL A 99 2.47 2.82 9.32
N ALA A 100 3.35 3.77 9.60
CA ALA A 100 3.33 4.55 10.84
C ALA A 100 2.32 5.70 10.68
N PRO A 101 1.16 5.67 11.41
CA PRO A 101 0.11 6.66 11.25
C PRO A 101 0.61 8.08 11.47
N MET A 102 0.15 9.04 10.66
CA MET A 102 0.52 10.45 10.69
C MET A 102 2.02 10.74 10.44
N HIS A 103 2.80 9.71 10.09
CA HIS A 103 4.22 9.82 9.79
C HIS A 103 4.57 9.35 8.37
N THR A 104 4.22 8.12 8.02
CA THR A 104 4.50 7.56 6.68
C THR A 104 3.24 7.42 5.82
N GLY A 105 2.07 7.61 6.43
CA GLY A 105 0.76 7.49 5.79
C GLY A 105 -0.36 7.57 6.82
N LEU A 106 -1.55 7.14 6.42
CA LEU A 106 -2.74 7.12 7.25
C LEU A 106 -3.36 5.73 7.29
N LEU A 107 -3.70 5.27 8.49
CA LEU A 107 -4.51 4.07 8.71
C LEU A 107 -5.93 4.50 9.09
N LEU A 108 -6.92 4.00 8.36
CA LEU A 108 -8.32 4.34 8.58
C LEU A 108 -9.07 3.13 9.16
N PRO A 109 -9.96 3.35 10.16
CA PRO A 109 -10.82 2.27 10.64
C PRO A 109 -11.57 1.62 9.49
N VAL A 110 -11.60 0.29 9.44
CA VAL A 110 -12.23 -0.47 8.34
C VAL A 110 -13.66 -0.03 8.09
N VAL A 111 -14.43 0.15 9.17
CA VAL A 111 -15.86 0.54 9.12
C VAL A 111 -16.11 1.98 8.64
N GLU A 112 -15.08 2.83 8.70
CA GLU A 112 -15.13 4.24 8.30
C GLU A 112 -14.29 4.52 7.06
N PHE A 113 -13.68 3.51 6.47
CA PHE A 113 -12.67 3.66 5.42
C PHE A 113 -13.17 4.55 4.27
N GLU A 114 -14.31 4.21 3.68
CA GLU A 114 -14.89 4.98 2.56
C GLU A 114 -15.27 6.41 2.97
N ALA A 115 -15.87 6.58 4.15
CA ALA A 115 -16.31 7.88 4.63
C ALA A 115 -15.14 8.85 4.89
N ARG A 116 -13.98 8.32 5.30
CA ARG A 116 -12.78 9.13 5.61
C ARG A 116 -11.80 9.23 4.46
N LEU A 117 -11.95 8.41 3.41
CA LEU A 117 -10.93 8.25 2.39
C LEU A 117 -10.61 9.56 1.66
N THR A 118 -11.63 10.33 1.27
CA THR A 118 -11.43 11.61 0.57
C THR A 118 -10.62 12.59 1.41
N THR A 119 -11.00 12.79 2.66
CA THR A 119 -10.28 13.69 3.60
C THR A 119 -8.84 13.21 3.85
N ALA A 120 -8.63 11.90 3.93
CA ALA A 120 -7.31 11.31 4.11
C ALA A 120 -6.40 11.57 2.89
N VAL A 121 -6.92 11.41 1.69
CA VAL A 121 -6.19 11.71 0.44
C VAL A 121 -5.84 13.19 0.37
N ASP A 122 -6.78 14.10 0.64
CA ASP A 122 -6.53 15.55 0.65
C ASP A 122 -5.43 15.94 1.65
N HIS A 123 -5.46 15.37 2.85
CA HIS A 123 -4.44 15.60 3.85
C HIS A 123 -3.04 15.15 3.38
N LEU A 124 -2.94 13.95 2.77
CA LEU A 124 -1.66 13.45 2.24
C LEU A 124 -1.16 14.27 1.06
N LEU A 125 -2.05 14.74 0.18
CA LEU A 125 -1.68 15.61 -0.93
C LEU A 125 -1.14 16.96 -0.45
N ALA A 126 -1.78 17.56 0.55
CA ALA A 126 -1.36 18.85 1.12
C ALA A 126 0.03 18.78 1.80
N GLU A 127 0.38 17.65 2.41
CA GLU A 127 1.66 17.41 3.07
C GLU A 127 2.55 16.40 2.35
N ARG A 128 2.34 16.21 1.05
CA ARG A 128 2.94 15.13 0.24
C ARG A 128 4.44 14.97 0.45
N GLN A 129 5.19 16.05 0.38
CA GLN A 129 6.65 16.01 0.48
C GLN A 129 7.14 15.43 1.83
N ARG A 130 6.48 15.80 2.92
CA ARG A 130 6.81 15.31 4.25
C ARG A 130 6.59 13.80 4.36
N TYR A 131 5.40 13.34 3.96
CA TYR A 131 5.04 11.92 3.98
C TYR A 131 5.89 11.09 3.02
N SER A 132 6.17 11.59 1.81
CA SER A 132 7.00 10.94 0.80
C SER A 132 8.39 10.59 1.32
N VAL A 133 9.07 11.55 1.91
CA VAL A 133 10.42 11.35 2.48
C VAL A 133 10.39 10.34 3.62
N ALA A 134 9.41 10.46 4.52
CA ALA A 134 9.27 9.55 5.66
C ALA A 134 8.94 8.12 5.23
N ALA A 135 7.97 7.95 4.31
CA ALA A 135 7.56 6.65 3.77
C ALA A 135 8.75 5.93 3.12
N ARG A 136 9.47 6.60 2.22
CA ARG A 136 10.63 6.00 1.57
C ARG A 136 11.72 5.60 2.57
N ARG A 137 12.05 6.48 3.51
CA ARG A 137 13.09 6.21 4.51
C ARG A 137 12.76 4.99 5.38
N SER A 138 11.49 4.78 5.74
CA SER A 138 11.08 3.70 6.63
C SER A 138 11.27 2.30 6.05
N VAL A 139 11.31 2.15 4.72
CA VAL A 139 11.39 0.84 4.05
C VAL A 139 12.72 0.57 3.34
N LEU A 140 13.64 1.54 3.24
CA LEU A 140 14.91 1.38 2.52
C LEU A 140 15.77 0.24 3.06
N GLY A 141 15.70 -0.05 4.35
CA GLY A 141 16.43 -1.17 4.97
C GLY A 141 15.77 -2.53 4.81
N ARG A 142 14.53 -2.59 4.33
CA ARG A 142 13.76 -3.84 4.18
C ARG A 142 14.05 -4.54 2.85
N THR A 143 15.31 -4.85 2.61
CA THR A 143 15.75 -5.60 1.42
C THR A 143 15.57 -7.11 1.62
N TRP A 144 15.45 -7.87 0.54
CA TRP A 144 15.39 -9.32 0.63
C TRP A 144 16.56 -9.94 1.42
N PRO A 145 17.84 -9.54 1.21
CA PRO A 145 18.94 -10.03 2.03
C PRO A 145 18.72 -9.76 3.52
N ALA A 146 18.35 -8.52 3.91
CA ALA A 146 18.14 -8.17 5.31
C ALA A 146 17.01 -8.99 5.96
N ILE A 147 15.90 -9.20 5.26
CA ILE A 147 14.77 -10.01 5.75
C ILE A 147 15.16 -11.49 5.86
N CYS A 148 15.93 -12.02 4.89
CA CYS A 148 16.43 -13.40 4.96
C CYS A 148 17.40 -13.59 6.12
N ASP A 149 18.30 -12.64 6.35
CA ASP A 149 19.25 -12.68 7.48
C ASP A 149 18.51 -12.64 8.84
N GLU A 150 17.45 -11.82 8.96
CA GLU A 150 16.60 -11.76 10.13
C GLU A 150 15.89 -13.11 10.37
N LEU A 151 15.30 -13.70 9.33
CA LEU A 151 14.63 -15.00 9.40
C LEU A 151 15.61 -16.12 9.81
N ILE A 152 16.80 -16.17 9.21
CA ILE A 152 17.86 -17.11 9.56
C ILE A 152 18.25 -16.92 11.03
N GLY A 153 18.39 -15.68 11.49
CA GLY A 153 18.67 -15.36 12.89
C GLY A 153 17.61 -15.91 13.85
N HIS A 154 16.32 -15.85 13.48
CA HIS A 154 15.25 -16.46 14.28
C HIS A 154 15.38 -17.98 14.34
N TYR A 155 15.73 -18.65 13.23
CA TYR A 155 15.96 -20.10 13.23
C TYR A 155 17.17 -20.49 14.10
N GLU A 156 18.26 -19.72 14.04
CA GLU A 156 19.44 -19.97 14.87
C GLU A 156 19.13 -19.86 16.39
N VAL A 157 18.28 -18.90 16.76
CA VAL A 157 17.82 -18.80 18.17
C VAL A 157 17.00 -20.01 18.58
N VAL A 158 16.06 -20.45 17.75
CA VAL A 158 15.21 -21.62 18.04
C VAL A 158 16.05 -22.89 18.10
N LEU A 159 17.07 -23.04 17.27
CA LEU A 159 17.99 -24.21 17.28
C LEU A 159 19.04 -24.14 18.38
N GLY A 160 19.10 -23.08 19.17
CA GLY A 160 20.10 -22.90 20.22
C GLY A 160 21.54 -22.67 19.71
N THR A 161 21.71 -22.36 18.41
CA THR A 161 23.01 -22.13 17.79
C THR A 161 23.51 -20.69 17.99
N ARG A 162 22.63 -19.74 18.29
CA ARG A 162 22.96 -18.42 18.84
C ARG A 162 22.63 -18.39 20.33
N GLY A 163 23.66 -18.26 21.17
CA GLY A 163 23.45 -17.96 22.57
C GLY A 163 22.59 -16.68 22.70
N VAL A 164 21.51 -16.78 23.50
CA VAL A 164 20.71 -15.61 23.88
C VAL A 164 21.67 -14.62 24.52
N LYS A 165 22.05 -13.54 23.82
CA LYS A 165 22.65 -12.39 24.49
C LYS A 165 21.52 -11.80 25.35
N ALA A 166 21.60 -12.14 26.67
CA ALA A 166 20.74 -11.50 27.64
C ALA A 166 20.92 -9.97 27.52
N ALA A 167 19.79 -9.28 27.36
CA ALA A 167 19.72 -7.83 27.40
C ALA A 167 20.00 -7.31 28.83
#